data_cfddee80881d458fd25d7723343523f9
#
_entry.id   cfddee80881d458fd25d7723343523f9
#
_cell.length_a   1.000
_cell.length_b   1.000
_cell.length_c   1.000
_cell.angle_alpha   90.00
_cell.angle_beta   90.00
_cell.angle_gamma   90.00
#
_symmetry.space_group_name_H-M   'P 1'
#
loop_
_entity.id
_entity.type
_entity.pdbx_description
1 polymer ?
#
loop_
_entity_poly.entity_id
_entity_poly.type
_entity_poly.pdbx_seq_one_letter_code
_entity_poly.pdbx_strand_id
1 'polypeptide(L)'
;MNRKVIPFDQNGEFHFNQGLKKTEQNKKQAALKSFHKAFELDQNNLAYLSQYAYLLAENGRGAEAEHILINAFIQHQYDAEFYFILSQLYVIMNDPNKAFLFGVQYVQHEPESGYDEELEQMFEVSIQDEDEVEREAIRFTGQHLFQHLFMNARIEEALDFLSTIPESIREEREFRNQKAMAALFLNRYEEAHELLEQLLKEDRTDMHALSHMTLLYYHTGEEEKYRTFLKKLEVVQPLDDDDRFKVGLVLNFLQQYERSYELLFPLYKKQAFVSFQLLHALSHASYHIGHDEEARMFWERMQTFHQVNEMYSPWKRQEATQRIADLEAFYLKDDDPYVRLLGLYKIYNVVPRDAILGHDVWETIEALEDYEKLYISFLFQGLKLVRLGRMHKGLEAMRRAGYEEEEDQLAWIETFHALYESKVELEDINAFAAATLYFHQRGRKLTKKALVDGFDTTLYRLNKALAKVKQI
;
A
#
# COMPACT_ATOMS: atom_id res chain seq x y z
N MET A 1 22.13 57.24 14.02
CA MET A 1 22.27 56.37 12.85
C MET A 1 21.37 55.17 13.03
N ASN A 2 20.18 55.19 12.41
CA ASN A 2 19.30 54.02 12.37
C ASN A 2 19.90 52.99 11.44
N ARG A 3 20.45 51.91 11.98
CA ARG A 3 20.75 50.70 11.18
C ARG A 3 19.42 50.13 10.74
N LYS A 4 19.06 50.29 9.46
CA LYS A 4 18.03 49.47 8.83
C LYS A 4 18.48 48.01 8.93
N VAL A 5 17.84 47.23 9.80
CA VAL A 5 17.93 45.79 9.76
C VAL A 5 17.14 45.36 8.51
N ILE A 6 17.85 45.03 7.44
CA ILE A 6 17.25 44.38 6.26
C ILE A 6 16.88 42.98 6.76
N PRO A 7 15.60 42.57 6.72
CA PRO A 7 15.24 41.19 7.04
C PRO A 7 16.01 40.29 6.06
N PHE A 8 16.76 39.34 6.61
CA PHE A 8 17.48 38.37 5.83
C PHE A 8 16.42 37.36 5.34
N ASP A 9 16.02 37.53 4.09
CA ASP A 9 15.00 36.70 3.49
C ASP A 9 15.63 35.30 3.22
N GLN A 10 15.27 34.33 4.03
CA GLN A 10 15.71 32.94 3.86
C GLN A 10 14.84 32.27 2.80
N ASN A 11 14.97 32.72 1.54
CA ASN A 11 14.29 32.18 0.39
C ASN A 11 14.95 30.87 -0.12
N GLY A 12 14.35 30.24 -1.13
CA GLY A 12 14.86 29.01 -1.74
C GLY A 12 16.31 29.15 -2.23
N GLU A 13 16.66 30.29 -2.86
CA GLU A 13 18.01 30.57 -3.37
C GLU A 13 19.06 30.60 -2.25
N PHE A 14 18.73 31.21 -1.11
CA PHE A 14 19.62 31.21 0.05
C PHE A 14 19.95 29.77 0.52
N HIS A 15 18.92 28.95 0.66
CA HIS A 15 19.10 27.57 1.09
C HIS A 15 19.83 26.71 0.04
N PHE A 16 19.56 26.94 -1.23
CA PHE A 16 20.26 26.28 -2.34
C PHE A 16 21.75 26.60 -2.32
N ASN A 17 22.12 27.90 -2.26
CA ASN A 17 23.49 28.33 -2.17
C ASN A 17 24.21 27.83 -0.91
N GLN A 18 23.49 27.72 0.22
CA GLN A 18 24.03 27.03 1.40
C GLN A 18 24.28 25.55 1.15
N GLY A 19 23.40 24.88 0.42
CA GLY A 19 23.55 23.49 0.01
C GLY A 19 24.83 23.28 -0.78
N LEU A 20 25.04 24.06 -1.84
CA LEU A 20 26.26 24.03 -2.67
C LEU A 20 27.54 24.20 -1.84
N LYS A 21 27.61 25.21 -0.97
CA LYS A 21 28.78 25.43 -0.10
C LYS A 21 29.04 24.25 0.85
N LYS A 22 27.99 23.60 1.35
CA LYS A 22 28.13 22.42 2.23
C LYS A 22 28.60 21.19 1.45
N THR A 23 28.17 21.04 0.20
CA THR A 23 28.65 19.99 -0.70
C THR A 23 30.14 20.15 -0.97
N GLU A 24 30.61 21.36 -1.30
CA GLU A 24 32.04 21.68 -1.45
C GLU A 24 32.86 21.36 -0.18
N GLN A 25 32.24 21.51 1.00
CA GLN A 25 32.86 21.16 2.28
C GLN A 25 32.73 19.66 2.65
N ASN A 26 32.22 18.84 1.74
CA ASN A 26 31.94 17.42 1.96
C ASN A 26 31.01 17.11 3.14
N LYS A 27 30.10 18.06 3.46
CA LYS A 27 29.12 17.94 4.55
C LYS A 27 27.77 17.46 4.00
N LYS A 28 27.72 16.25 3.40
CA LYS A 28 26.59 15.70 2.64
C LYS A 28 25.25 15.81 3.39
N GLN A 29 25.19 15.41 4.66
CA GLN A 29 23.91 15.46 5.45
C GLN A 29 23.41 16.88 5.69
N ALA A 30 24.32 17.82 5.91
CA ALA A 30 23.96 19.22 6.10
C ALA A 30 23.57 19.90 4.76
N ALA A 31 24.19 19.50 3.65
CA ALA A 31 23.83 19.91 2.30
C ALA A 31 22.43 19.41 1.94
N LEU A 32 22.14 18.12 2.21
CA LEU A 32 20.84 17.51 1.95
C LEU A 32 19.70 18.28 2.63
N LYS A 33 19.86 18.64 3.91
CA LYS A 33 18.87 19.46 4.63
C LYS A 33 18.67 20.85 3.99
N SER A 34 19.72 21.44 3.40
CA SER A 34 19.62 22.72 2.75
C SER A 34 18.93 22.64 1.40
N PHE A 35 19.25 21.65 0.58
CA PHE A 35 18.56 21.41 -0.70
C PHE A 35 17.09 21.01 -0.49
N HIS A 36 16.81 20.17 0.50
CA HIS A 36 15.43 19.85 0.87
C HIS A 36 14.65 21.13 1.21
N LYS A 37 15.24 22.04 1.99
CA LYS A 37 14.58 23.29 2.35
C LYS A 37 14.39 24.24 1.16
N ALA A 38 15.34 24.29 0.23
CA ALA A 38 15.19 25.01 -1.02
C ALA A 38 14.03 24.47 -1.85
N PHE A 39 13.96 23.13 -2.01
CA PHE A 39 12.90 22.44 -2.71
C PHE A 39 11.52 22.62 -2.04
N GLU A 40 11.41 22.54 -0.71
CA GLU A 40 10.16 22.85 0.01
C GLU A 40 9.63 24.25 -0.26
N LEU A 41 10.52 25.25 -0.46
CA LEU A 41 10.16 26.63 -0.69
C LEU A 41 9.76 26.93 -2.14
N ASP A 42 10.28 26.16 -3.09
CA ASP A 42 9.91 26.24 -4.51
C ASP A 42 10.08 24.88 -5.18
N GLN A 43 8.99 24.12 -5.20
CA GLN A 43 8.95 22.74 -5.74
C GLN A 43 9.01 22.69 -7.27
N ASN A 44 8.75 23.81 -7.95
CA ASN A 44 8.79 23.91 -9.41
C ASN A 44 10.18 24.28 -9.93
N ASN A 45 11.12 24.60 -9.06
CA ASN A 45 12.49 24.94 -9.46
C ASN A 45 13.30 23.66 -9.74
N LEU A 46 13.53 23.36 -11.02
CA LEU A 46 14.23 22.15 -11.46
C LEU A 46 15.66 22.05 -10.90
N ALA A 47 16.37 23.19 -10.72
CA ALA A 47 17.71 23.16 -10.15
C ALA A 47 17.69 22.74 -8.66
N TYR A 48 16.66 23.16 -7.89
CA TYR A 48 16.54 22.74 -6.50
C TYR A 48 16.16 21.26 -6.40
N LEU A 49 15.23 20.84 -7.23
CA LEU A 49 14.77 19.47 -7.33
C LEU A 49 15.89 18.50 -7.71
N SER A 50 16.62 18.80 -8.83
CA SER A 50 17.68 17.92 -9.34
C SER A 50 18.83 17.77 -8.34
N GLN A 51 19.32 18.88 -7.75
CA GLN A 51 20.39 18.83 -6.74
C GLN A 51 19.97 18.08 -5.47
N TYR A 52 18.70 18.24 -5.04
CA TYR A 52 18.18 17.46 -3.92
C TYR A 52 18.14 15.97 -4.24
N ALA A 53 17.61 15.57 -5.43
CA ALA A 53 17.52 14.20 -5.86
C ALA A 53 18.92 13.56 -6.04
N TYR A 54 19.85 14.24 -6.67
CA TYR A 54 21.21 13.73 -6.87
C TYR A 54 21.92 13.48 -5.54
N LEU A 55 21.79 14.40 -4.58
CA LEU A 55 22.40 14.20 -3.27
C LEU A 55 21.70 13.10 -2.44
N LEU A 56 20.40 12.86 -2.65
CA LEU A 56 19.71 11.70 -2.10
C LEU A 56 20.33 10.40 -2.63
N ALA A 57 20.52 10.30 -3.94
CA ALA A 57 21.12 9.12 -4.58
C ALA A 57 22.54 8.87 -4.10
N GLU A 58 23.38 9.91 -4.02
CA GLU A 58 24.75 9.82 -3.46
C GLU A 58 24.79 9.34 -2.00
N ASN A 59 23.70 9.53 -1.26
CA ASN A 59 23.55 9.04 0.12
C ASN A 59 22.88 7.65 0.20
N GLY A 60 22.75 6.92 -0.93
CA GLY A 60 22.17 5.59 -0.98
C GLY A 60 20.63 5.58 -0.97
N ARG A 61 19.97 6.73 -1.18
CA ARG A 61 18.51 6.90 -1.23
C ARG A 61 18.03 7.08 -2.68
N GLY A 62 18.56 6.27 -3.60
CA GLY A 62 18.29 6.39 -5.04
C GLY A 62 16.80 6.18 -5.38
N ALA A 63 16.15 5.20 -4.79
CA ALA A 63 14.72 4.94 -5.02
C ALA A 63 13.83 6.13 -4.62
N GLU A 64 14.18 6.85 -3.55
CA GLU A 64 13.47 8.05 -3.15
C GLU A 64 13.71 9.22 -4.11
N ALA A 65 14.95 9.38 -4.58
CA ALA A 65 15.30 10.36 -5.61
C ALA A 65 14.53 10.12 -6.92
N GLU A 66 14.50 8.88 -7.39
CA GLU A 66 13.74 8.44 -8.56
C GLU A 66 12.24 8.75 -8.41
N HIS A 67 11.66 8.38 -7.27
CA HIS A 67 10.24 8.65 -6.97
C HIS A 67 9.90 10.15 -7.02
N ILE A 68 10.74 11.00 -6.42
CA ILE A 68 10.53 12.45 -6.41
C ILE A 68 10.61 13.01 -7.83
N LEU A 69 11.60 12.59 -8.63
CA LEU A 69 11.78 13.07 -10.01
C LEU A 69 10.65 12.60 -10.93
N ILE A 70 10.21 11.35 -10.86
CA ILE A 70 9.10 10.86 -11.68
C ILE A 70 7.79 11.56 -11.31
N ASN A 71 7.55 11.82 -10.03
CA ASN A 71 6.38 12.61 -9.60
C ASN A 71 6.41 14.03 -10.20
N ALA A 72 7.55 14.69 -10.17
CA ALA A 72 7.69 16.02 -10.73
C ALA A 72 7.56 15.99 -12.25
N PHE A 73 8.11 15.01 -12.95
CA PHE A 73 7.97 14.81 -14.40
C PHE A 73 6.49 14.81 -14.84
N ILE A 74 5.64 14.11 -14.10
CA ILE A 74 4.20 14.07 -14.38
C ILE A 74 3.53 15.40 -14.08
N GLN A 75 3.87 16.04 -12.96
CA GLN A 75 3.33 17.35 -12.59
C GLN A 75 3.70 18.43 -13.59
N HIS A 76 4.87 18.34 -14.22
CA HIS A 76 5.36 19.21 -15.28
C HIS A 76 4.93 18.76 -16.70
N GLN A 77 3.89 17.92 -16.81
CA GLN A 77 3.30 17.51 -18.10
C GLN A 77 4.31 16.86 -19.06
N TYR A 78 5.19 16.03 -18.51
CA TYR A 78 6.19 15.25 -19.26
C TYR A 78 7.28 16.11 -19.95
N ASP A 79 7.74 17.17 -19.30
CA ASP A 79 8.80 18.05 -19.79
C ASP A 79 10.08 17.24 -20.07
N ALA A 80 10.66 17.43 -21.26
CA ALA A 80 11.81 16.69 -21.75
C ALA A 80 13.06 16.81 -20.84
N GLU A 81 13.24 17.93 -20.14
CA GLU A 81 14.34 18.15 -19.21
C GLU A 81 14.44 17.07 -18.12
N PHE A 82 13.30 16.45 -17.76
CA PHE A 82 13.32 15.35 -16.80
C PHE A 82 13.98 14.08 -17.30
N TYR A 83 13.97 13.82 -18.60
CA TYR A 83 14.75 12.72 -19.16
C TYR A 83 16.25 12.91 -18.93
N PHE A 84 16.76 14.14 -19.12
CA PHE A 84 18.14 14.48 -18.80
C PHE A 84 18.42 14.31 -17.30
N ILE A 85 17.57 14.87 -16.44
CA ILE A 85 17.74 14.77 -14.97
C ILE A 85 17.72 13.31 -14.50
N LEU A 86 16.86 12.47 -15.06
CA LEU A 86 16.80 11.04 -14.75
C LEU A 86 18.03 10.30 -15.30
N SER A 87 18.50 10.62 -16.51
CA SER A 87 19.76 10.10 -17.05
C SER A 87 20.93 10.34 -16.07
N GLN A 88 21.10 11.59 -15.63
CA GLN A 88 22.15 11.94 -14.66
C GLN A 88 21.97 11.23 -13.31
N LEU A 89 20.71 11.09 -12.83
CA LEU A 89 20.42 10.32 -11.62
C LEU A 89 20.92 8.87 -11.74
N TYR A 90 20.64 8.21 -12.87
CA TYR A 90 21.05 6.82 -13.06
C TYR A 90 22.57 6.66 -13.25
N VAL A 91 23.27 7.68 -13.77
CA VAL A 91 24.75 7.72 -13.72
C VAL A 91 25.22 7.69 -12.26
N ILE A 92 24.65 8.51 -11.38
CA ILE A 92 25.00 8.55 -9.95
C ILE A 92 24.67 7.23 -9.28
N MET A 93 23.58 6.57 -9.67
CA MET A 93 23.16 5.27 -9.14
C MET A 93 23.96 4.09 -9.71
N ASN A 94 24.90 4.34 -10.63
CA ASN A 94 25.68 3.33 -11.33
C ASN A 94 24.80 2.31 -12.11
N ASP A 95 23.76 2.81 -12.76
CA ASP A 95 22.88 2.06 -13.68
C ASP A 95 23.06 2.60 -15.12
N PRO A 96 24.09 2.12 -15.84
CA PRO A 96 24.46 2.68 -17.15
C PRO A 96 23.38 2.45 -18.22
N ASN A 97 22.64 1.34 -18.14
CA ASN A 97 21.59 1.06 -19.11
C ASN A 97 20.45 2.07 -19.02
N LYS A 98 19.96 2.32 -17.81
CA LYS A 98 18.93 3.34 -17.60
C LYS A 98 19.46 4.73 -17.96
N ALA A 99 20.66 5.07 -17.50
CA ALA A 99 21.26 6.37 -17.80
C ALA A 99 21.32 6.63 -19.31
N PHE A 100 21.78 5.66 -20.09
CA PHE A 100 21.86 5.77 -21.54
C PHE A 100 20.49 5.93 -22.21
N LEU A 101 19.54 5.04 -21.90
CA LEU A 101 18.22 5.06 -22.54
C LEU A 101 17.40 6.31 -22.19
N PHE A 102 17.47 6.81 -20.95
CA PHE A 102 16.88 8.10 -20.59
C PHE A 102 17.59 9.27 -21.28
N GLY A 103 18.90 9.20 -21.45
CA GLY A 103 19.68 10.19 -22.21
C GLY A 103 19.28 10.24 -23.68
N VAL A 104 19.12 9.09 -24.33
CA VAL A 104 18.62 9.02 -25.72
C VAL A 104 17.23 9.65 -25.83
N GLN A 105 16.34 9.41 -24.86
CA GLN A 105 15.03 10.07 -24.83
C GLN A 105 15.15 11.59 -24.74
N TYR A 106 16.10 12.11 -23.98
CA TYR A 106 16.33 13.56 -23.93
C TYR A 106 16.79 14.09 -25.29
N VAL A 107 17.76 13.45 -25.95
CA VAL A 107 18.26 13.84 -27.26
C VAL A 107 17.16 13.84 -28.33
N GLN A 108 16.25 12.87 -28.30
CA GLN A 108 15.09 12.83 -29.22
C GLN A 108 14.20 14.07 -29.08
N HIS A 109 14.00 14.58 -27.88
CA HIS A 109 13.17 15.76 -27.64
C HIS A 109 13.94 17.07 -27.82
N GLU A 110 15.25 17.06 -27.56
CA GLU A 110 16.14 18.22 -27.64
C GLU A 110 17.37 17.92 -28.50
N PRO A 111 17.21 17.74 -29.85
CA PRO A 111 18.31 17.31 -30.73
C PRO A 111 19.48 18.32 -30.79
N GLU A 112 19.20 19.58 -30.52
CA GLU A 112 20.23 20.63 -30.55
C GLU A 112 21.00 20.75 -29.22
N SER A 113 20.72 19.89 -28.22
CA SER A 113 21.35 19.96 -26.90
C SER A 113 22.85 19.60 -26.93
N GLY A 114 23.30 18.82 -27.90
CA GLY A 114 24.67 18.28 -27.98
C GLY A 114 24.95 17.17 -26.96
N TYR A 115 23.93 16.67 -26.29
CA TYR A 115 24.04 15.63 -25.27
C TYR A 115 24.30 14.24 -25.87
N ASP A 116 24.04 14.03 -27.14
CA ASP A 116 24.40 12.86 -27.94
C ASP A 116 25.91 12.59 -27.91
N GLU A 117 26.73 13.63 -28.17
CA GLU A 117 28.18 13.53 -28.10
C GLU A 117 28.66 13.14 -26.67
N GLU A 118 28.02 13.67 -25.62
CA GLU A 118 28.34 13.32 -24.23
C GLU A 118 27.98 11.86 -23.92
N LEU A 119 26.82 11.39 -24.39
CA LEU A 119 26.41 10.00 -24.22
C LEU A 119 27.35 9.01 -24.89
N GLU A 120 27.76 9.27 -26.15
CA GLU A 120 28.70 8.41 -26.85
C GLU A 120 30.03 8.33 -26.12
N GLN A 121 30.54 9.44 -25.62
CA GLN A 121 31.77 9.48 -24.84
C GLN A 121 31.66 8.79 -23.47
N MET A 122 30.56 9.00 -22.79
CA MET A 122 30.32 8.47 -21.43
C MET A 122 30.20 6.93 -21.44
N PHE A 123 29.55 6.38 -22.46
CA PHE A 123 29.27 4.93 -22.54
C PHE A 123 30.19 4.18 -23.52
N GLU A 124 31.12 4.86 -24.17
CA GLU A 124 32.06 4.28 -25.16
C GLU A 124 31.32 3.49 -26.27
N VAL A 125 30.11 3.93 -26.64
CA VAL A 125 29.29 3.31 -27.68
C VAL A 125 29.33 4.14 -28.97
N SER A 126 29.21 3.46 -30.11
CA SER A 126 28.92 4.09 -31.40
C SER A 126 27.55 3.58 -31.84
N ILE A 127 26.61 4.47 -31.95
CA ILE A 127 25.23 4.15 -32.36
C ILE A 127 25.28 3.89 -33.88
N GLN A 128 25.06 2.63 -34.28
CA GLN A 128 25.07 2.24 -35.70
C GLN A 128 23.68 2.32 -36.34
N ASP A 129 22.62 2.15 -35.55
CA ASP A 129 21.22 2.24 -35.96
C ASP A 129 20.48 3.15 -34.98
N GLU A 130 20.46 4.44 -35.32
CA GLU A 130 19.84 5.46 -34.48
C GLU A 130 18.33 5.19 -34.28
N ASP A 131 17.63 4.80 -35.37
CA ASP A 131 16.18 4.55 -35.32
C ASP A 131 15.84 3.38 -34.36
N GLU A 132 16.63 2.32 -34.33
CA GLU A 132 16.41 1.18 -33.43
C GLU A 132 16.72 1.53 -31.97
N VAL A 133 17.81 2.26 -31.72
CA VAL A 133 18.17 2.74 -30.37
C VAL A 133 17.11 3.70 -29.82
N GLU A 134 16.61 4.59 -30.65
CA GLU A 134 15.53 5.51 -30.30
C GLU A 134 14.25 4.76 -29.95
N ARG A 135 13.85 3.79 -30.75
CA ARG A 135 12.67 2.96 -30.45
C ARG A 135 12.83 2.18 -29.15
N GLU A 136 14.01 1.63 -28.91
CA GLU A 136 14.31 0.90 -27.67
C GLU A 136 14.28 1.84 -26.45
N ALA A 137 14.78 3.07 -26.58
CA ALA A 137 14.71 4.07 -25.53
C ALA A 137 13.25 4.42 -25.19
N ILE A 138 12.39 4.61 -26.21
CA ILE A 138 10.95 4.85 -25.98
C ILE A 138 10.28 3.66 -25.29
N ARG A 139 10.56 2.43 -25.76
CA ARG A 139 10.02 1.21 -25.12
C ARG A 139 10.42 1.12 -23.67
N PHE A 140 11.72 1.20 -23.41
CA PHE A 140 12.27 1.02 -22.08
C PHE A 140 11.77 2.10 -21.10
N THR A 141 11.91 3.37 -21.47
CA THR A 141 11.49 4.49 -20.60
C THR A 141 9.96 4.47 -20.39
N GLY A 142 9.21 4.15 -21.45
CA GLY A 142 7.76 3.98 -21.39
C GLY A 142 7.33 2.90 -20.41
N GLN A 143 7.92 1.72 -20.51
CA GLN A 143 7.66 0.61 -19.59
C GLN A 143 8.08 0.94 -18.16
N HIS A 144 9.25 1.54 -17.98
CA HIS A 144 9.78 1.90 -16.67
C HIS A 144 8.90 2.92 -15.95
N LEU A 145 8.50 4.00 -16.63
CA LEU A 145 7.64 5.04 -16.06
C LEU A 145 6.22 4.51 -15.78
N PHE A 146 5.65 3.74 -16.71
CA PHE A 146 4.37 3.08 -16.47
C PHE A 146 4.43 2.19 -15.22
N GLN A 147 5.44 1.35 -15.13
CA GLN A 147 5.58 0.42 -14.00
C GLN A 147 5.76 1.16 -12.66
N HIS A 148 6.53 2.24 -12.66
CA HIS A 148 6.70 3.09 -11.47
C HIS A 148 5.37 3.67 -11.00
N LEU A 149 4.58 4.23 -11.91
CA LEU A 149 3.26 4.78 -11.60
C LEU A 149 2.29 3.71 -11.12
N PHE A 150 2.24 2.59 -11.83
CA PHE A 150 1.36 1.47 -11.50
C PHE A 150 1.64 0.92 -10.10
N MET A 151 2.91 0.71 -9.75
CA MET A 151 3.32 0.22 -8.42
C MET A 151 3.01 1.21 -7.28
N ASN A 152 2.89 2.50 -7.59
CA ASN A 152 2.49 3.54 -6.64
C ASN A 152 0.96 3.79 -6.64
N ALA A 153 0.17 2.87 -7.20
CA ALA A 153 -1.29 2.95 -7.31
C ALA A 153 -1.81 4.18 -8.09
N ARG A 154 -0.98 4.78 -8.95
CA ARG A 154 -1.30 5.92 -9.83
C ARG A 154 -1.69 5.42 -11.22
N ILE A 155 -2.69 4.53 -11.27
CA ILE A 155 -3.00 3.73 -12.48
C ILE A 155 -3.59 4.60 -13.59
N GLU A 156 -4.44 5.58 -13.26
CA GLU A 156 -4.98 6.54 -14.25
C GLU A 156 -3.85 7.34 -14.89
N GLU A 157 -2.92 7.86 -14.10
CA GLU A 157 -1.78 8.62 -14.61
C GLU A 157 -0.82 7.75 -15.42
N ALA A 158 -0.71 6.45 -15.10
CA ALA A 158 0.04 5.51 -15.92
C ALA A 158 -0.60 5.34 -17.32
N LEU A 159 -1.93 5.29 -17.40
CA LEU A 159 -2.66 5.25 -18.68
C LEU A 159 -2.54 6.57 -19.47
N ASP A 160 -2.64 7.70 -18.78
CA ASP A 160 -2.45 9.02 -19.40
C ASP A 160 -1.05 9.14 -19.99
N PHE A 161 -0.04 8.67 -19.24
CA PHE A 161 1.34 8.64 -19.74
C PHE A 161 1.50 7.74 -20.97
N LEU A 162 0.89 6.54 -21.01
CA LEU A 162 0.92 5.69 -22.19
C LEU A 162 0.35 6.40 -23.43
N SER A 163 -0.59 7.32 -23.28
CA SER A 163 -1.15 8.07 -24.39
C SER A 163 -0.14 9.03 -25.05
N THR A 164 0.94 9.38 -24.36
CA THR A 164 2.02 10.24 -24.89
C THR A 164 3.01 9.48 -25.77
N ILE A 165 3.06 8.15 -25.65
CA ILE A 165 3.95 7.29 -26.43
C ILE A 165 3.45 7.21 -27.87
N PRO A 166 4.35 7.24 -28.89
CA PRO A 166 3.97 7.09 -30.29
C PRO A 166 3.13 5.84 -30.54
N GLU A 167 2.08 5.97 -31.35
CA GLU A 167 1.11 4.90 -31.63
C GLU A 167 1.78 3.61 -32.12
N SER A 168 2.82 3.73 -32.97
CA SER A 168 3.57 2.58 -33.50
C SER A 168 4.22 1.73 -32.42
N ILE A 169 4.55 2.29 -31.25
CA ILE A 169 5.15 1.61 -30.12
C ILE A 169 4.04 1.24 -29.09
N ARG A 170 3.11 2.15 -28.83
CA ARG A 170 1.99 1.92 -27.90
C ARG A 170 1.12 0.72 -28.27
N GLU A 171 1.00 0.41 -29.58
CA GLU A 171 0.27 -0.75 -30.07
C GLU A 171 1.11 -2.05 -30.06
N GLU A 172 2.34 -2.01 -29.61
CA GLU A 172 3.13 -3.22 -29.37
C GLU A 172 2.53 -4.05 -28.24
N ARG A 173 2.74 -5.36 -28.27
CA ARG A 173 2.10 -6.33 -27.36
C ARG A 173 2.30 -6.00 -25.89
N GLU A 174 3.49 -5.56 -25.52
CA GLU A 174 3.89 -5.24 -24.15
C GLU A 174 3.03 -4.09 -23.58
N PHE A 175 2.85 -3.01 -24.34
CA PHE A 175 2.03 -1.87 -23.91
C PHE A 175 0.54 -2.18 -23.88
N ARG A 176 0.05 -2.99 -24.84
CA ARG A 176 -1.34 -3.46 -24.81
C ARG A 176 -1.61 -4.35 -23.58
N ASN A 177 -0.67 -5.20 -23.20
CA ASN A 177 -0.74 -5.97 -21.94
C ASN A 177 -0.75 -5.06 -20.72
N GLN A 178 0.08 -4.01 -20.68
CA GLN A 178 0.09 -3.02 -19.60
C GLN A 178 -1.23 -2.26 -19.53
N LYS A 179 -1.79 -1.85 -20.66
CA LYS A 179 -3.10 -1.19 -20.75
C LYS A 179 -4.22 -2.11 -20.25
N ALA A 180 -4.23 -3.38 -20.67
CA ALA A 180 -5.20 -4.36 -20.20
C ALA A 180 -5.12 -4.61 -18.69
N MET A 181 -3.89 -4.69 -18.15
CA MET A 181 -3.66 -4.80 -16.72
C MET A 181 -4.19 -3.56 -15.97
N ALA A 182 -3.89 -2.37 -16.46
CA ALA A 182 -4.38 -1.13 -15.85
C ALA A 182 -5.92 -1.06 -15.85
N ALA A 183 -6.56 -1.41 -16.97
CA ALA A 183 -8.02 -1.47 -17.06
C ALA A 183 -8.62 -2.47 -16.05
N LEU A 184 -8.00 -3.64 -15.89
CA LEU A 184 -8.41 -4.64 -14.90
C LEU A 184 -8.36 -4.07 -13.47
N PHE A 185 -7.28 -3.41 -13.08
CA PHE A 185 -7.12 -2.82 -11.74
C PHE A 185 -8.01 -1.61 -11.48
N LEU A 186 -8.47 -0.94 -12.55
CA LEU A 186 -9.47 0.13 -12.48
C LEU A 186 -10.91 -0.38 -12.52
N ASN A 187 -11.12 -1.70 -12.49
CA ASN A 187 -12.41 -2.38 -12.63
C ASN A 187 -13.14 -2.06 -13.95
N ARG A 188 -12.38 -1.67 -15.01
CA ARG A 188 -12.89 -1.49 -16.38
C ARG A 188 -12.88 -2.85 -17.09
N TYR A 189 -13.71 -3.76 -16.58
CA TYR A 189 -13.63 -5.18 -16.96
C TYR A 189 -13.93 -5.45 -18.43
N GLU A 190 -14.86 -4.71 -19.04
CA GLU A 190 -15.19 -4.84 -20.46
C GLU A 190 -14.00 -4.43 -21.34
N GLU A 191 -13.37 -3.29 -21.05
CA GLU A 191 -12.17 -2.81 -21.77
C GLU A 191 -11.01 -3.81 -21.61
N ALA A 192 -10.75 -4.28 -20.39
CA ALA A 192 -9.73 -5.29 -20.12
C ALA A 192 -9.99 -6.58 -20.91
N HIS A 193 -11.26 -7.05 -20.94
CA HIS A 193 -11.64 -8.26 -21.66
C HIS A 193 -11.37 -8.15 -23.16
N GLU A 194 -11.79 -7.06 -23.78
CA GLU A 194 -11.60 -6.82 -25.22
C GLU A 194 -10.11 -6.82 -25.60
N LEU A 195 -9.27 -6.12 -24.84
CA LEU A 195 -7.83 -6.06 -25.07
C LEU A 195 -7.17 -7.44 -24.89
N LEU A 196 -7.49 -8.15 -23.83
CA LEU A 196 -6.93 -9.48 -23.54
C LEU A 196 -7.39 -10.53 -24.54
N GLU A 197 -8.65 -10.46 -25.00
CA GLU A 197 -9.16 -11.35 -26.04
C GLU A 197 -8.43 -11.14 -27.37
N GLN A 198 -8.15 -9.89 -27.74
CA GLN A 198 -7.37 -9.58 -28.95
C GLN A 198 -5.95 -10.14 -28.84
N LEU A 199 -5.25 -9.89 -27.72
CA LEU A 199 -3.91 -10.41 -27.48
C LEU A 199 -3.85 -11.94 -27.56
N LEU A 200 -4.82 -12.65 -26.95
CA LEU A 200 -4.90 -14.10 -26.98
C LEU A 200 -5.38 -14.69 -28.34
N LYS A 201 -6.03 -13.90 -29.18
CA LYS A 201 -6.31 -14.28 -30.58
C LYS A 201 -5.06 -14.20 -31.44
N GLU A 202 -4.20 -13.21 -31.21
CA GLU A 202 -2.94 -13.03 -31.92
C GLU A 202 -1.90 -14.07 -31.45
N ASP A 203 -1.76 -14.23 -30.15
CA ASP A 203 -0.85 -15.20 -29.54
C ASP A 203 -1.53 -15.90 -28.34
N ARG A 204 -1.92 -17.16 -28.55
CA ARG A 204 -2.55 -18.00 -27.51
C ARG A 204 -1.59 -18.37 -26.37
N THR A 205 -0.29 -18.13 -26.56
CA THR A 205 0.77 -18.42 -25.60
C THR A 205 1.26 -17.19 -24.85
N ASP A 206 0.66 -16.03 -25.08
CA ASP A 206 0.97 -14.81 -24.32
C ASP A 206 0.66 -15.02 -22.83
N MET A 207 1.71 -15.21 -22.03
CA MET A 207 1.61 -15.51 -20.60
C MET A 207 1.03 -14.36 -19.79
N HIS A 208 1.28 -13.13 -20.22
CA HIS A 208 0.73 -11.93 -19.58
C HIS A 208 -0.78 -11.85 -19.80
N ALA A 209 -1.19 -11.95 -21.06
CA ALA A 209 -2.61 -11.93 -21.41
C ALA A 209 -3.37 -13.10 -20.77
N LEU A 210 -2.77 -14.30 -20.74
CA LEU A 210 -3.35 -15.48 -20.09
C LEU A 210 -3.51 -15.25 -18.57
N SER A 211 -2.49 -14.69 -17.93
CA SER A 211 -2.50 -14.38 -16.49
C SER A 211 -3.56 -13.35 -16.15
N HIS A 212 -3.60 -12.24 -16.91
CA HIS A 212 -4.57 -11.17 -16.68
C HIS A 212 -6.01 -11.60 -17.00
N MET A 213 -6.23 -12.43 -18.02
CA MET A 213 -7.55 -12.98 -18.32
C MET A 213 -8.03 -13.93 -17.21
N THR A 214 -7.11 -14.69 -16.60
CA THR A 214 -7.45 -15.54 -15.44
C THR A 214 -7.87 -14.68 -14.24
N LEU A 215 -7.14 -13.60 -13.96
CA LEU A 215 -7.50 -12.63 -12.90
C LEU A 215 -8.84 -11.94 -13.20
N LEU A 216 -9.09 -11.56 -14.46
CA LEU A 216 -10.36 -10.95 -14.87
C LEU A 216 -11.55 -11.85 -14.51
N TYR A 217 -11.51 -13.14 -14.92
CA TYR A 217 -12.59 -14.07 -14.62
C TYR A 217 -12.73 -14.38 -13.13
N TYR A 218 -11.62 -14.37 -12.39
CA TYR A 218 -11.66 -14.43 -10.93
C TYR A 218 -12.41 -13.25 -10.31
N HIS A 219 -12.10 -12.02 -10.73
CA HIS A 219 -12.71 -10.80 -10.18
C HIS A 219 -14.17 -10.61 -10.63
N THR A 220 -14.52 -11.06 -11.82
CA THR A 220 -15.91 -10.98 -12.32
C THR A 220 -16.80 -12.13 -11.83
N GLY A 221 -16.25 -13.12 -11.12
CA GLY A 221 -17.00 -14.28 -10.62
C GLY A 221 -17.45 -15.26 -11.71
N GLU A 222 -16.83 -15.23 -12.90
CA GLU A 222 -17.14 -16.13 -14.01
C GLU A 222 -16.49 -17.50 -13.80
N GLU A 223 -16.97 -18.25 -12.84
CA GLU A 223 -16.35 -19.44 -12.27
C GLU A 223 -15.93 -20.51 -13.30
N GLU A 224 -16.75 -20.81 -14.30
CA GLU A 224 -16.42 -21.83 -15.33
C GLU A 224 -15.26 -21.38 -16.22
N LYS A 225 -15.25 -20.10 -16.60
CA LYS A 225 -14.16 -19.53 -17.40
C LYS A 225 -12.89 -19.42 -16.55
N TYR A 226 -13.02 -18.97 -15.31
CA TYR A 226 -11.91 -18.91 -14.35
C TYR A 226 -11.22 -20.27 -14.22
N ARG A 227 -11.97 -21.33 -13.93
CA ARG A 227 -11.40 -22.69 -13.81
C ARG A 227 -10.74 -23.17 -15.10
N THR A 228 -11.30 -22.82 -16.24
CA THR A 228 -10.72 -23.18 -17.54
C THR A 228 -9.38 -22.49 -17.79
N PHE A 229 -9.29 -21.20 -17.47
CA PHE A 229 -8.06 -20.40 -17.65
C PHE A 229 -7.02 -20.74 -16.59
N LEU A 230 -7.43 -20.96 -15.34
CA LEU A 230 -6.54 -21.38 -14.27
C LEU A 230 -5.82 -22.70 -14.62
N LYS A 231 -6.56 -23.71 -15.12
CA LYS A 231 -5.96 -24.97 -15.57
C LYS A 231 -4.92 -24.78 -16.67
N LYS A 232 -5.12 -23.83 -17.59
CA LYS A 232 -4.10 -23.50 -18.60
C LYS A 232 -2.87 -22.90 -17.95
N LEU A 233 -3.07 -21.95 -17.00
CA LEU A 233 -1.99 -21.26 -16.32
C LEU A 233 -1.17 -22.21 -15.42
N GLU A 234 -1.79 -23.20 -14.79
CA GLU A 234 -1.12 -24.21 -13.97
C GLU A 234 -0.17 -25.12 -14.75
N VAL A 235 -0.55 -25.46 -16.00
CA VAL A 235 0.23 -26.42 -16.81
C VAL A 235 1.25 -25.75 -17.73
N VAL A 236 1.15 -24.44 -17.93
CA VAL A 236 2.04 -23.70 -18.81
C VAL A 236 3.49 -23.76 -18.32
N GLN A 237 4.43 -23.81 -19.26
CA GLN A 237 5.88 -23.78 -18.98
C GLN A 237 6.47 -22.50 -19.53
N PRO A 238 6.63 -21.45 -18.72
CA PRO A 238 7.23 -20.19 -19.16
C PRO A 238 8.67 -20.44 -19.67
N LEU A 239 9.00 -19.84 -20.82
CA LEU A 239 10.30 -20.02 -21.46
C LEU A 239 11.37 -19.12 -20.88
N ASP A 240 11.01 -17.90 -20.51
CA ASP A 240 11.92 -16.93 -19.93
C ASP A 240 11.61 -16.66 -18.44
N ASP A 241 12.50 -15.91 -17.82
CA ASP A 241 12.42 -15.64 -16.38
C ASP A 241 11.39 -14.56 -16.05
N ASP A 242 11.05 -13.63 -16.97
CA ASP A 242 10.02 -12.62 -16.76
C ASP A 242 8.62 -13.23 -16.77
N ASP A 243 8.30 -14.02 -17.78
CA ASP A 243 7.06 -14.81 -17.83
C ASP A 243 6.92 -15.71 -16.61
N ARG A 244 8.01 -16.39 -16.21
CA ARG A 244 8.04 -17.25 -15.02
C ARG A 244 7.72 -16.47 -13.75
N PHE A 245 8.29 -15.29 -13.61
CA PHE A 245 8.04 -14.41 -12.48
C PHE A 245 6.58 -13.98 -12.42
N LYS A 246 6.03 -13.49 -13.53
CA LYS A 246 4.64 -13.01 -13.59
C LYS A 246 3.61 -14.09 -13.37
N VAL A 247 3.75 -15.23 -14.06
CA VAL A 247 2.85 -16.37 -13.86
C VAL A 247 2.92 -16.84 -12.41
N GLY A 248 4.12 -16.93 -11.84
CA GLY A 248 4.32 -17.32 -10.45
C GLY A 248 3.63 -16.39 -9.46
N LEU A 249 3.71 -15.07 -9.68
CA LEU A 249 3.02 -14.10 -8.83
C LEU A 249 1.49 -14.21 -8.93
N VAL A 250 0.95 -14.39 -10.14
CA VAL A 250 -0.49 -14.54 -10.35
C VAL A 250 -1.00 -15.82 -9.70
N LEU A 251 -0.30 -16.94 -9.86
CA LEU A 251 -0.64 -18.20 -9.20
C LEU A 251 -0.57 -18.09 -7.67
N ASN A 252 0.39 -17.33 -7.13
CA ASN A 252 0.45 -17.04 -5.71
C ASN A 252 -0.80 -16.30 -5.22
N PHE A 253 -1.20 -15.26 -5.94
CA PHE A 253 -2.41 -14.50 -5.65
C PHE A 253 -3.67 -15.38 -5.71
N LEU A 254 -3.75 -16.29 -6.69
CA LEU A 254 -4.83 -17.25 -6.85
C LEU A 254 -4.70 -18.48 -5.93
N GLN A 255 -3.81 -18.44 -4.95
CA GLN A 255 -3.60 -19.47 -3.93
C GLN A 255 -3.14 -20.84 -4.49
N GLN A 256 -2.54 -20.85 -5.69
CA GLN A 256 -1.92 -22.04 -6.29
C GLN A 256 -0.46 -22.13 -5.84
N TYR A 257 -0.25 -22.35 -4.55
CA TYR A 257 1.02 -22.15 -3.88
C TYR A 257 2.13 -23.09 -4.32
N GLU A 258 1.82 -24.38 -4.56
CA GLU A 258 2.79 -25.38 -5.03
C GLU A 258 3.37 -24.95 -6.38
N ARG A 259 2.49 -24.62 -7.33
CA ARG A 259 2.93 -24.21 -8.65
C ARG A 259 3.62 -22.86 -8.66
N SER A 260 3.16 -21.92 -7.86
CA SER A 260 3.83 -20.64 -7.64
C SER A 260 5.26 -20.83 -7.13
N TYR A 261 5.44 -21.68 -6.11
CA TYR A 261 6.76 -21.98 -5.56
C TYR A 261 7.69 -22.62 -6.60
N GLU A 262 7.22 -23.59 -7.37
CA GLU A 262 7.99 -24.24 -8.46
C GLU A 262 8.52 -23.22 -9.49
N LEU A 263 7.74 -22.20 -9.81
CA LEU A 263 8.12 -21.18 -10.77
C LEU A 263 9.04 -20.12 -10.16
N LEU A 264 8.78 -19.68 -8.94
CA LEU A 264 9.47 -18.53 -8.33
C LEU A 264 10.80 -18.92 -7.65
N PHE A 265 10.88 -20.09 -7.04
CA PHE A 265 12.07 -20.52 -6.31
C PHE A 265 13.35 -20.61 -7.16
N PRO A 266 13.31 -21.11 -8.42
CA PRO A 266 14.48 -21.08 -9.31
C PRO A 266 15.00 -19.67 -9.59
N LEU A 267 14.11 -18.67 -9.70
CA LEU A 267 14.50 -17.26 -9.90
C LEU A 267 15.27 -16.73 -8.69
N TYR A 268 14.81 -17.06 -7.49
CA TYR A 268 15.54 -16.74 -6.26
C TYR A 268 16.93 -17.37 -6.22
N LYS A 269 17.05 -18.65 -6.59
CA LYS A 269 18.34 -19.36 -6.65
C LYS A 269 19.33 -18.74 -7.63
N LYS A 270 18.85 -18.29 -8.78
CA LYS A 270 19.68 -17.59 -9.78
C LYS A 270 20.11 -16.18 -9.34
N GLN A 271 19.57 -15.67 -8.22
CA GLN A 271 19.69 -14.26 -7.81
C GLN A 271 19.18 -13.27 -8.88
N ALA A 272 18.37 -13.74 -9.82
CA ALA A 272 17.64 -12.92 -10.77
C ALA A 272 16.38 -12.39 -10.08
N PHE A 273 15.97 -11.16 -10.35
CA PHE A 273 14.70 -10.60 -9.84
C PHE A 273 14.52 -10.63 -8.31
N VAL A 274 15.59 -10.64 -7.50
CA VAL A 274 15.44 -10.58 -6.04
C VAL A 274 14.81 -9.24 -5.66
N SER A 275 13.52 -9.27 -5.46
CA SER A 275 12.66 -8.10 -5.21
C SER A 275 11.77 -8.35 -4.01
N PHE A 276 11.14 -7.29 -3.51
CA PHE A 276 10.11 -7.39 -2.48
C PHE A 276 9.00 -8.36 -2.88
N GLN A 277 8.49 -8.26 -4.13
CA GLN A 277 7.40 -9.10 -4.62
C GLN A 277 7.76 -10.58 -4.67
N LEU A 278 8.98 -10.91 -5.16
CA LEU A 278 9.46 -12.30 -5.20
C LEU A 278 9.52 -12.90 -3.80
N LEU A 279 10.14 -12.18 -2.85
CA LEU A 279 10.32 -12.67 -1.49
C LEU A 279 8.98 -12.79 -0.74
N HIS A 280 8.07 -11.83 -0.95
CA HIS A 280 6.72 -11.89 -0.40
C HIS A 280 5.96 -13.12 -0.93
N ALA A 281 5.94 -13.33 -2.25
CA ALA A 281 5.27 -14.47 -2.86
C ALA A 281 5.88 -15.80 -2.41
N LEU A 282 7.22 -15.90 -2.34
CA LEU A 282 7.90 -17.10 -1.85
C LEU A 282 7.62 -17.36 -0.37
N SER A 283 7.56 -16.31 0.48
CA SER A 283 7.18 -16.48 1.89
C SER A 283 5.77 -17.09 2.03
N HIS A 284 4.81 -16.56 1.25
CA HIS A 284 3.45 -17.08 1.27
C HIS A 284 3.37 -18.51 0.69
N ALA A 285 3.95 -18.75 -0.48
CA ALA A 285 3.93 -20.07 -1.11
C ALA A 285 4.59 -21.12 -0.20
N SER A 286 5.80 -20.85 0.31
CA SER A 286 6.51 -21.77 1.22
C SER A 286 5.70 -22.12 2.46
N TYR A 287 5.06 -21.12 3.09
CA TYR A 287 4.24 -21.35 4.27
C TYR A 287 3.07 -22.30 3.99
N HIS A 288 2.33 -22.05 2.91
CA HIS A 288 1.14 -22.85 2.57
C HIS A 288 1.45 -24.27 2.08
N ILE A 289 2.69 -24.52 1.60
CA ILE A 289 3.14 -25.88 1.26
C ILE A 289 3.89 -26.57 2.40
N GLY A 290 3.92 -25.96 3.60
CA GLY A 290 4.50 -26.54 4.82
C GLY A 290 6.02 -26.37 4.96
N HIS A 291 6.63 -25.45 4.21
CA HIS A 291 8.05 -25.11 4.32
C HIS A 291 8.26 -23.90 5.27
N ASP A 292 7.88 -24.03 6.53
CA ASP A 292 7.81 -22.95 7.51
C ASP A 292 9.14 -22.20 7.71
N GLU A 293 10.27 -22.92 7.72
CA GLU A 293 11.59 -22.32 7.89
C GLU A 293 11.97 -21.42 6.69
N GLU A 294 11.71 -21.89 5.48
CA GLU A 294 11.93 -21.10 4.26
C GLU A 294 11.00 -19.89 4.21
N ALA A 295 9.72 -20.06 4.60
CA ALA A 295 8.77 -18.97 4.67
C ALA A 295 9.26 -17.82 5.56
N ARG A 296 9.79 -18.16 6.75
CA ARG A 296 10.35 -17.17 7.68
C ARG A 296 11.62 -16.53 7.14
N MET A 297 12.52 -17.31 6.54
CA MET A 297 13.73 -16.80 5.89
C MET A 297 13.41 -15.78 4.78
N PHE A 298 12.43 -16.08 3.90
CA PHE A 298 12.02 -15.16 2.86
C PHE A 298 11.39 -13.88 3.43
N TRP A 299 10.56 -14.03 4.48
CA TRP A 299 9.96 -12.88 5.16
C TRP A 299 11.02 -11.96 5.77
N GLU A 300 11.97 -12.50 6.53
CA GLU A 300 13.07 -11.74 7.13
C GLU A 300 13.91 -11.02 6.07
N ARG A 301 14.23 -11.71 4.97
CA ARG A 301 14.98 -11.12 3.87
C ARG A 301 14.17 -10.00 3.18
N MET A 302 12.86 -10.16 3.01
CA MET A 302 11.98 -9.12 2.48
C MET A 302 12.01 -7.85 3.33
N GLN A 303 12.05 -7.98 4.65
CA GLN A 303 12.13 -6.86 5.59
C GLN A 303 13.37 -5.98 5.40
N THR A 304 14.41 -6.48 4.72
CA THR A 304 15.58 -5.66 4.38
C THR A 304 15.31 -4.64 3.27
N PHE A 305 14.28 -4.86 2.46
CA PHE A 305 13.83 -3.92 1.41
C PHE A 305 12.85 -2.89 1.97
N HIS A 306 11.83 -3.37 2.68
CA HIS A 306 10.81 -2.54 3.31
C HIS A 306 10.34 -3.20 4.60
N GLN A 307 10.24 -2.40 5.67
CA GLN A 307 9.63 -2.88 6.91
C GLN A 307 8.12 -3.01 6.73
N VAL A 308 7.64 -4.24 6.70
CA VAL A 308 6.23 -4.59 6.66
C VAL A 308 5.80 -5.08 8.04
N ASN A 309 4.63 -4.65 8.48
CA ASN A 309 4.09 -5.12 9.75
C ASN A 309 3.91 -6.65 9.71
N GLU A 310 4.39 -7.33 10.77
CA GLU A 310 4.32 -8.80 10.88
C GLU A 310 2.88 -9.35 10.77
N MET A 311 1.87 -8.54 11.04
CA MET A 311 0.47 -8.92 10.87
C MET A 311 0.10 -9.34 9.45
N TYR A 312 0.91 -8.91 8.45
CA TYR A 312 0.74 -9.32 7.04
C TYR A 312 1.52 -10.58 6.66
N SER A 313 2.26 -11.19 7.60
CA SER A 313 2.93 -12.47 7.34
C SER A 313 1.90 -13.60 7.13
N PRO A 314 2.23 -14.65 6.33
CA PRO A 314 1.29 -15.73 6.04
C PRO A 314 0.79 -16.43 7.30
N TRP A 315 1.65 -16.66 8.30
CA TRP A 315 1.24 -17.27 9.56
C TRP A 315 0.32 -16.37 10.39
N LYS A 316 0.55 -15.05 10.43
CA LYS A 316 -0.33 -14.12 11.15
C LYS A 316 -1.66 -13.94 10.43
N ARG A 317 -1.67 -13.95 9.11
CA ARG A 317 -2.91 -13.95 8.33
C ARG A 317 -3.74 -15.20 8.57
N GLN A 318 -3.13 -16.37 8.62
CA GLN A 318 -3.85 -17.61 8.92
C GLN A 318 -4.40 -17.61 10.35
N GLU A 319 -3.60 -17.16 11.35
CA GLU A 319 -4.08 -16.96 12.72
C GLU A 319 -5.27 -15.99 12.75
N ALA A 320 -5.20 -14.88 12.00
CA ALA A 320 -6.28 -13.90 11.92
C ALA A 320 -7.55 -14.48 11.28
N THR A 321 -7.43 -15.22 10.18
CA THR A 321 -8.55 -15.89 9.51
C THR A 321 -9.23 -16.88 10.46
N GLN A 322 -8.46 -17.73 11.13
CA GLN A 322 -9.01 -18.68 12.11
C GLN A 322 -9.71 -17.93 13.25
N ARG A 323 -9.12 -16.86 13.72
CA ARG A 323 -9.69 -16.07 14.81
C ARG A 323 -10.98 -15.34 14.41
N ILE A 324 -11.10 -14.88 13.17
CA ILE A 324 -12.35 -14.33 12.63
C ILE A 324 -13.43 -15.42 12.63
N ALA A 325 -13.11 -16.61 12.11
CA ALA A 325 -14.04 -17.73 12.06
C ALA A 325 -14.52 -18.16 13.47
N ASP A 326 -13.61 -18.20 14.44
CA ASP A 326 -13.95 -18.51 15.84
C ASP A 326 -14.86 -17.43 16.44
N LEU A 327 -14.55 -16.14 16.21
CA LEU A 327 -15.36 -15.02 16.70
C LEU A 327 -16.73 -14.95 16.00
N GLU A 328 -16.79 -15.25 14.71
CA GLU A 328 -18.03 -15.37 13.96
C GLU A 328 -18.93 -16.45 14.56
N ALA A 329 -18.38 -17.66 14.72
CA ALA A 329 -19.13 -18.80 15.25
C ALA A 329 -19.63 -18.58 16.67
N PHE A 330 -18.85 -17.88 17.50
CA PHE A 330 -19.15 -17.69 18.91
C PHE A 330 -20.06 -16.50 19.17
N TYR A 331 -19.87 -15.38 18.43
CA TYR A 331 -20.60 -14.12 18.71
C TYR A 331 -21.64 -13.78 17.65
N LEU A 332 -21.30 -13.86 16.34
CA LEU A 332 -22.20 -13.31 15.32
C LEU A 332 -23.42 -14.18 15.04
N LYS A 333 -23.36 -15.45 15.44
CA LYS A 333 -24.46 -16.42 15.32
C LYS A 333 -25.31 -16.51 16.61
N ASP A 334 -25.03 -15.69 17.62
CA ASP A 334 -25.82 -15.64 18.83
C ASP A 334 -27.16 -14.90 18.59
N ASP A 335 -28.22 -15.29 19.34
CA ASP A 335 -29.53 -14.67 19.23
C ASP A 335 -29.55 -13.27 19.86
N ASP A 336 -28.67 -12.99 20.84
CA ASP A 336 -28.60 -11.69 21.54
C ASP A 336 -27.85 -10.64 20.68
N PRO A 337 -28.50 -9.53 20.31
CA PRO A 337 -27.90 -8.46 19.55
C PRO A 337 -26.72 -7.79 20.27
N TYR A 338 -26.69 -7.80 21.60
CA TYR A 338 -25.59 -7.21 22.36
C TYR A 338 -24.32 -8.09 22.29
N VAL A 339 -24.51 -9.41 22.28
CA VAL A 339 -23.43 -10.36 22.04
C VAL A 339 -22.86 -10.20 20.63
N ARG A 340 -23.72 -10.03 19.62
CA ARG A 340 -23.29 -9.77 18.24
C ARG A 340 -22.54 -8.44 18.09
N LEU A 341 -22.99 -7.37 18.75
CA LEU A 341 -22.27 -6.08 18.78
C LEU A 341 -20.88 -6.21 19.41
N LEU A 342 -20.76 -7.00 20.49
CA LEU A 342 -19.46 -7.29 21.09
C LEU A 342 -18.58 -8.09 20.14
N GLY A 343 -19.12 -9.05 19.43
CA GLY A 343 -18.42 -9.83 18.39
C GLY A 343 -17.82 -8.93 17.30
N LEU A 344 -18.60 -8.00 16.77
CA LEU A 344 -18.14 -7.01 15.77
C LEU A 344 -17.00 -6.14 16.32
N TYR A 345 -17.11 -5.70 17.57
CA TYR A 345 -16.04 -4.96 18.24
C TYR A 345 -14.75 -5.79 18.39
N LYS A 346 -14.87 -7.06 18.77
CA LYS A 346 -13.73 -7.97 18.91
C LYS A 346 -13.07 -8.26 17.56
N ILE A 347 -13.84 -8.55 16.50
CA ILE A 347 -13.33 -8.74 15.15
C ILE A 347 -12.54 -7.51 14.69
N TYR A 348 -13.09 -6.32 14.84
CA TYR A 348 -12.45 -5.07 14.46
C TYR A 348 -11.09 -4.82 15.16
N ASN A 349 -10.96 -5.24 16.43
CA ASN A 349 -9.76 -4.97 17.23
C ASN A 349 -8.66 -6.05 17.13
N VAL A 350 -9.00 -7.24 16.62
CA VAL A 350 -8.09 -8.41 16.67
C VAL A 350 -7.31 -8.60 15.39
N VAL A 351 -7.85 -8.14 14.25
CA VAL A 351 -7.28 -8.44 12.94
C VAL A 351 -7.10 -7.18 12.09
N PRO A 352 -6.15 -7.18 11.14
CA PRO A 352 -6.03 -6.09 10.18
C PRO A 352 -7.32 -5.92 9.38
N ARG A 353 -7.63 -4.67 9.05
CA ARG A 353 -8.85 -4.31 8.31
C ARG A 353 -9.01 -5.04 6.98
N ASP A 354 -7.93 -5.18 6.23
CA ASP A 354 -7.91 -5.87 4.95
C ASP A 354 -8.15 -7.38 5.07
N ALA A 355 -7.73 -8.00 6.16
CA ALA A 355 -8.04 -9.41 6.44
C ALA A 355 -9.55 -9.63 6.67
N ILE A 356 -10.23 -8.67 7.29
CA ILE A 356 -11.68 -8.72 7.50
C ILE A 356 -12.39 -8.51 6.15
N LEU A 357 -11.94 -7.53 5.35
CA LEU A 357 -12.56 -7.20 4.06
C LEU A 357 -12.50 -8.34 3.03
N GLY A 358 -11.51 -9.21 3.11
CA GLY A 358 -11.37 -10.39 2.25
C GLY A 358 -11.90 -11.70 2.84
N HIS A 359 -12.62 -11.67 3.97
CA HIS A 359 -13.09 -12.87 4.66
C HIS A 359 -14.59 -13.12 4.42
N ASP A 360 -15.00 -14.39 4.35
CA ASP A 360 -16.40 -14.81 4.13
C ASP A 360 -17.35 -14.38 5.26
N VAL A 361 -16.81 -13.90 6.38
CA VAL A 361 -17.61 -13.33 7.50
C VAL A 361 -18.57 -12.22 7.05
N TRP A 362 -18.31 -11.60 5.89
CA TRP A 362 -19.19 -10.59 5.32
C TRP A 362 -20.58 -11.13 4.97
N GLU A 363 -20.71 -12.37 4.56
CA GLU A 363 -22.00 -13.00 4.32
C GLU A 363 -22.84 -13.05 5.61
N THR A 364 -22.21 -13.40 6.73
CA THR A 364 -22.83 -13.37 8.05
C THR A 364 -23.18 -11.94 8.48
N ILE A 365 -22.28 -10.97 8.27
CA ILE A 365 -22.50 -9.56 8.60
C ILE A 365 -23.64 -8.96 7.78
N GLU A 366 -23.78 -9.31 6.51
CA GLU A 366 -24.88 -8.87 5.65
C GLU A 366 -26.24 -9.44 6.07
N ALA A 367 -26.27 -10.55 6.78
CA ALA A 367 -27.47 -11.14 7.34
C ALA A 367 -27.91 -10.53 8.69
N LEU A 368 -27.04 -9.73 9.35
CA LEU A 368 -27.34 -9.08 10.62
C LEU A 368 -28.43 -7.99 10.49
N GLU A 369 -28.92 -7.50 11.61
CA GLU A 369 -29.91 -6.42 11.64
C GLU A 369 -29.28 -5.05 11.33
N ASP A 370 -30.11 -4.06 11.00
CA ASP A 370 -29.66 -2.73 10.58
C ASP A 370 -28.77 -2.02 11.62
N TYR A 371 -29.01 -2.26 12.90
CA TYR A 371 -28.24 -1.62 13.97
C TYR A 371 -26.79 -2.12 14.03
N GLU A 372 -26.56 -3.43 13.84
CA GLU A 372 -25.24 -4.01 13.77
C GLU A 372 -24.53 -3.60 12.47
N LYS A 373 -25.25 -3.53 11.34
CA LYS A 373 -24.72 -3.03 10.07
C LYS A 373 -24.28 -1.57 10.18
N LEU A 374 -25.03 -0.74 10.90
CA LEU A 374 -24.62 0.64 11.20
C LEU A 374 -23.36 0.67 12.06
N TYR A 375 -23.18 -0.29 12.97
CA TYR A 375 -21.97 -0.35 13.78
C TYR A 375 -20.72 -0.73 12.95
N ILE A 376 -20.85 -1.68 12.02
CA ILE A 376 -19.81 -1.98 11.05
C ILE A 376 -19.46 -0.75 10.20
N SER A 377 -20.47 -0.03 9.69
CA SER A 377 -20.25 1.20 8.92
C SER A 377 -19.56 2.28 9.76
N PHE A 378 -19.88 2.38 11.05
CA PHE A 378 -19.16 3.25 11.98
C PHE A 378 -17.69 2.85 12.13
N LEU A 379 -17.40 1.54 12.33
CA LEU A 379 -16.06 1.03 12.55
C LEU A 379 -15.17 1.17 11.30
N PHE A 380 -15.69 0.87 10.11
CA PHE A 380 -14.90 0.76 8.88
C PHE A 380 -14.95 2.00 7.97
N GLN A 381 -16.09 2.70 7.93
CA GLN A 381 -16.29 3.85 7.05
C GLN A 381 -16.16 5.19 7.77
N GLY A 382 -16.01 5.18 9.09
CA GLY A 382 -15.87 6.40 9.89
C GLY A 382 -17.13 7.25 9.96
N LEU A 383 -18.32 6.65 9.78
CA LEU A 383 -19.59 7.35 9.89
C LEU A 383 -19.77 7.93 11.30
N LYS A 384 -20.15 9.20 11.41
CA LYS A 384 -20.37 9.88 12.69
C LYS A 384 -21.74 9.52 13.26
N LEU A 385 -21.84 8.41 13.96
CA LEU A 385 -23.05 7.94 14.62
C LEU A 385 -22.95 8.15 16.13
N VAL A 386 -23.63 9.16 16.66
CA VAL A 386 -23.47 9.63 18.05
C VAL A 386 -23.75 8.51 19.08
N ARG A 387 -24.81 7.74 18.90
CA ARG A 387 -25.19 6.65 19.82
C ARG A 387 -24.10 5.57 19.81
N LEU A 388 -23.80 5.01 18.65
CA LEU A 388 -22.79 3.95 18.48
C LEU A 388 -21.39 4.41 18.87
N GLY A 389 -21.02 5.65 18.53
CA GLY A 389 -19.74 6.23 18.93
C GLY A 389 -19.58 6.38 20.44
N ARG A 390 -20.65 6.67 21.19
CA ARG A 390 -20.61 6.69 22.66
C ARG A 390 -20.47 5.29 23.24
N MET A 391 -21.20 4.31 22.74
CA MET A 391 -21.07 2.91 23.13
C MET A 391 -19.64 2.41 22.91
N HIS A 392 -19.12 2.61 21.69
CA HIS A 392 -17.77 2.24 21.31
C HIS A 392 -16.70 2.93 22.19
N LYS A 393 -16.87 4.22 22.47
CA LYS A 393 -15.96 4.96 23.36
C LYS A 393 -15.85 4.34 24.75
N GLY A 394 -16.93 3.79 25.28
CA GLY A 394 -16.89 3.09 26.57
C GLY A 394 -16.14 1.77 26.50
N LEU A 395 -16.32 0.97 25.43
CA LEU A 395 -15.53 -0.24 25.18
C LEU A 395 -14.04 0.07 25.08
N GLU A 396 -13.68 1.12 24.34
CA GLU A 396 -12.31 1.58 24.23
C GLU A 396 -11.71 2.11 25.56
N ALA A 397 -12.53 2.73 26.40
CA ALA A 397 -12.11 3.15 27.72
C ALA A 397 -11.84 1.93 28.64
N MET A 398 -12.68 0.90 28.55
CA MET A 398 -12.49 -0.36 29.29
C MET A 398 -11.21 -1.07 28.84
N ARG A 399 -10.99 -1.19 27.52
CA ARG A 399 -9.77 -1.79 26.95
C ARG A 399 -8.50 -1.07 27.42
N ARG A 400 -8.50 0.26 27.34
CA ARG A 400 -7.36 1.07 27.82
C ARG A 400 -7.09 0.93 29.31
N ALA A 401 -8.13 0.72 30.10
CA ALA A 401 -8.03 0.50 31.53
C ALA A 401 -7.72 -0.97 31.92
N GLY A 402 -7.57 -1.89 30.92
CA GLY A 402 -7.26 -3.30 31.13
C GLY A 402 -8.44 -4.17 31.53
N TYR A 403 -9.67 -3.73 31.26
CA TYR A 403 -10.91 -4.50 31.51
C TYR A 403 -11.45 -5.05 30.20
N GLU A 404 -10.89 -6.15 29.72
CA GLU A 404 -11.23 -6.79 28.45
C GLU A 404 -12.03 -8.09 28.61
N GLU A 405 -12.42 -8.43 29.84
CA GLU A 405 -13.28 -9.59 30.11
C GLU A 405 -14.62 -9.43 29.38
N GLU A 406 -15.05 -10.50 28.73
CA GLU A 406 -16.27 -10.52 27.91
C GLU A 406 -17.50 -10.03 28.67
N GLU A 407 -17.66 -10.57 29.88
CA GLU A 407 -18.78 -10.23 30.75
C GLU A 407 -18.79 -8.75 31.16
N ASP A 408 -17.63 -8.11 31.27
CA ASP A 408 -17.55 -6.68 31.61
C ASP A 408 -17.95 -5.82 30.42
N GLN A 409 -17.46 -6.19 29.23
CA GLN A 409 -17.77 -5.49 27.97
C GLN A 409 -19.25 -5.64 27.61
N LEU A 410 -19.82 -6.84 27.79
CA LEU A 410 -21.25 -7.09 27.57
C LEU A 410 -22.10 -6.28 28.55
N ALA A 411 -21.77 -6.30 29.83
CA ALA A 411 -22.47 -5.49 30.85
C ALA A 411 -22.43 -3.99 30.50
N TRP A 412 -21.35 -3.50 29.91
CA TRP A 412 -21.29 -2.13 29.42
C TRP A 412 -22.27 -1.88 28.26
N ILE A 413 -22.30 -2.75 27.25
CA ILE A 413 -23.20 -2.62 26.11
C ILE A 413 -24.67 -2.59 26.61
N GLU A 414 -25.06 -3.55 27.45
CA GLU A 414 -26.41 -3.64 28.04
C GLU A 414 -26.76 -2.39 28.85
N THR A 415 -25.89 -1.99 29.79
CA THR A 415 -26.08 -0.80 30.62
C THR A 415 -26.16 0.46 29.76
N PHE A 416 -25.32 0.59 28.73
CA PHE A 416 -25.37 1.73 27.82
C PHE A 416 -26.72 1.84 27.12
N HIS A 417 -27.26 0.74 26.62
CA HIS A 417 -28.55 0.71 25.94
C HIS A 417 -29.69 1.03 26.89
N ALA A 418 -29.70 0.45 28.09
CA ALA A 418 -30.71 0.74 29.11
C ALA A 418 -30.68 2.23 29.54
N LEU A 419 -29.52 2.81 29.75
CA LEU A 419 -29.34 4.24 30.04
C LEU A 419 -29.84 5.13 28.88
N TYR A 420 -29.55 4.74 27.66
CA TYR A 420 -29.97 5.50 26.48
C TYR A 420 -31.48 5.48 26.28
N GLU A 421 -32.12 4.33 26.44
CA GLU A 421 -33.58 4.17 26.37
C GLU A 421 -34.30 4.93 27.50
N SER A 422 -33.71 4.95 28.68
CA SER A 422 -34.20 5.75 29.82
C SER A 422 -33.93 7.25 29.66
N LYS A 423 -33.41 7.70 28.50
CA LYS A 423 -33.11 9.11 28.19
C LYS A 423 -32.15 9.76 29.20
N VAL A 424 -31.27 8.98 29.80
CA VAL A 424 -30.24 9.50 30.71
C VAL A 424 -29.19 10.28 29.92
N GLU A 425 -28.90 11.49 30.39
CA GLU A 425 -27.84 12.30 29.79
C GLU A 425 -26.46 11.71 30.12
N LEU A 426 -25.72 11.26 29.08
CA LEU A 426 -24.42 10.61 29.17
C LEU A 426 -23.31 11.66 28.96
N GLU A 427 -23.03 12.48 29.97
CA GLU A 427 -22.05 13.57 29.91
C GLU A 427 -20.57 13.06 29.82
N ASP A 428 -20.26 12.04 30.62
CA ASP A 428 -18.91 11.46 30.71
C ASP A 428 -18.98 9.94 30.53
N ILE A 429 -18.74 9.48 29.31
CA ILE A 429 -18.80 8.04 28.95
C ILE A 429 -17.80 7.22 29.76
N ASN A 430 -16.62 7.73 30.02
CA ASN A 430 -15.60 7.03 30.81
C ASN A 430 -16.10 6.77 32.25
N ALA A 431 -16.75 7.77 32.84
CA ALA A 431 -17.36 7.63 34.18
C ALA A 431 -18.47 6.59 34.19
N PHE A 432 -19.31 6.53 33.15
CA PHE A 432 -20.40 5.53 33.07
C PHE A 432 -19.85 4.12 32.85
N ALA A 433 -18.84 3.92 32.01
CA ALA A 433 -18.17 2.63 31.85
C ALA A 433 -17.53 2.15 33.16
N ALA A 434 -16.80 3.03 33.86
CA ALA A 434 -16.26 2.74 35.20
C ALA A 434 -17.35 2.43 36.25
N ALA A 435 -18.48 3.14 36.18
CA ALA A 435 -19.61 2.90 37.08
C ALA A 435 -20.29 1.54 36.85
N THR A 436 -20.41 1.12 35.59
CA THR A 436 -20.88 -0.22 35.22
C THR A 436 -20.04 -1.31 35.83
N LEU A 437 -18.71 -1.24 35.65
CA LEU A 437 -17.77 -2.19 36.26
C LEU A 437 -17.90 -2.21 37.81
N TYR A 438 -17.97 -1.03 38.41
CA TYR A 438 -18.10 -0.95 39.85
C TYR A 438 -19.43 -1.54 40.36
N PHE A 439 -20.50 -1.35 39.61
CA PHE A 439 -21.81 -1.87 39.95
C PHE A 439 -21.89 -3.40 39.87
N HIS A 440 -21.36 -3.96 38.79
CA HIS A 440 -21.40 -5.41 38.57
C HIS A 440 -20.34 -6.19 39.35
N GLN A 441 -19.26 -5.60 39.84
CA GLN A 441 -18.07 -6.10 40.58
C GLN A 441 -17.74 -7.60 40.50
N ARG A 442 -18.65 -8.47 40.26
CA ARG A 442 -18.53 -9.93 39.99
C ARG A 442 -17.50 -10.67 40.88
N GLY A 443 -17.48 -10.36 42.19
CA GLY A 443 -16.57 -10.94 43.16
C GLY A 443 -15.17 -10.34 43.22
N ARG A 444 -14.83 -9.37 42.33
CA ARG A 444 -13.59 -8.61 42.34
C ARG A 444 -13.67 -7.43 43.32
N LYS A 445 -12.61 -7.16 44.10
CA LYS A 445 -12.54 -5.97 44.96
C LYS A 445 -12.08 -4.75 44.15
N LEU A 446 -12.98 -4.18 43.32
CA LEU A 446 -12.71 -2.95 42.59
C LEU A 446 -12.81 -1.74 43.53
N THR A 447 -11.80 -0.90 43.56
CA THR A 447 -11.83 0.35 44.31
C THR A 447 -12.18 1.52 43.39
N LYS A 448 -12.98 2.47 43.90
CA LYS A 448 -13.31 3.67 43.12
C LYS A 448 -12.07 4.45 42.69
N LYS A 449 -11.00 4.45 43.50
CA LYS A 449 -9.75 5.11 43.18
C LYS A 449 -9.09 4.49 41.94
N ALA A 450 -8.96 3.17 41.91
CA ALA A 450 -8.39 2.48 40.75
C ALA A 450 -9.18 2.73 39.46
N LEU A 451 -10.51 2.75 39.54
CA LEU A 451 -11.39 3.06 38.40
C LEU A 451 -11.24 4.51 37.94
N VAL A 452 -11.16 5.47 38.86
CA VAL A 452 -10.94 6.88 38.52
C VAL A 452 -9.64 7.07 37.74
N ASP A 453 -8.56 6.45 38.25
CA ASP A 453 -7.23 6.53 37.62
C ASP A 453 -7.21 5.81 36.26
N GLY A 454 -7.79 4.60 36.18
CA GLY A 454 -7.79 3.78 34.94
C GLY A 454 -8.66 4.35 33.82
N PHE A 455 -9.78 5.01 34.17
CA PHE A 455 -10.73 5.56 33.18
C PHE A 455 -10.56 7.07 32.90
N ASP A 456 -9.55 7.69 33.44
CA ASP A 456 -9.30 9.12 33.29
C ASP A 456 -10.56 9.96 33.58
N THR A 457 -11.15 9.75 34.75
CA THR A 457 -12.36 10.46 35.21
C THR A 457 -12.18 11.01 36.63
N THR A 458 -13.21 11.49 37.25
CA THR A 458 -13.17 12.03 38.64
C THR A 458 -14.10 11.25 39.55
N LEU A 459 -13.78 11.21 40.85
CA LEU A 459 -14.62 10.57 41.84
C LEU A 459 -16.04 11.14 41.88
N TYR A 460 -16.19 12.43 41.65
CA TYR A 460 -17.49 13.11 41.54
C TYR A 460 -18.30 12.58 40.37
N ARG A 461 -17.70 12.53 39.16
CA ARG A 461 -18.35 12.04 37.93
C ARG A 461 -18.67 10.54 38.05
N LEU A 462 -17.75 9.74 38.59
CA LEU A 462 -17.99 8.32 38.84
C LEU A 462 -19.21 8.11 39.80
N ASN A 463 -19.28 8.86 40.91
CA ASN A 463 -20.41 8.73 41.82
C ASN A 463 -21.75 9.21 41.21
N LYS A 464 -21.71 10.27 40.38
CA LYS A 464 -22.91 10.75 39.63
C LYS A 464 -23.39 9.68 38.62
N ALA A 465 -22.47 9.06 37.86
CA ALA A 465 -22.78 7.97 36.94
C ALA A 465 -23.30 6.74 37.70
N LEU A 466 -22.66 6.34 38.80
CA LEU A 466 -23.07 5.19 39.59
C LEU A 466 -24.46 5.33 40.17
N ALA A 467 -24.87 6.54 40.58
CA ALA A 467 -26.23 6.80 41.05
C ALA A 467 -27.28 6.56 39.95
N LYS A 468 -26.92 6.84 38.68
CA LYS A 468 -27.81 6.61 37.54
C LYS A 468 -27.83 5.15 37.09
N VAL A 469 -26.67 4.47 37.07
CA VAL A 469 -26.57 3.03 36.77
C VAL A 469 -27.35 2.16 37.74
N LYS A 470 -27.46 2.58 38.99
CA LYS A 470 -28.26 1.86 40.03
C LYS A 470 -29.79 1.99 39.88
N GLN A 471 -30.25 2.90 39.02
CA GLN A 471 -31.68 3.18 38.82
C GLN A 471 -32.29 2.42 37.66
N ILE A 472 -31.44 1.79 36.86
CA ILE A 472 -31.79 0.91 35.76
C ILE A 472 -31.59 -0.54 36.19
#